data_c4af44c7f86464c13cd20745345999dc
#
_entry.id   c4af44c7f86464c13cd20745345999dc
#
_cell.length_a   1.000
_cell.length_b   1.000
_cell.length_c   1.000
_cell.angle_alpha   90.00
_cell.angle_beta   90.00
_cell.angle_gamma   90.00
#
_symmetry.space_group_name_H-M   'P 1'
#
loop_
_entity.id
_entity.type
_entity.pdbx_description
1 polymer ?
#
loop_
_entity_poly.entity_id
_entity_poly.type
_entity_poly.pdbx_seq_one_letter_code
_entity_poly.pdbx_strand_id
1 'polypeptide(L)'
;SKLQFSMEPLSQPAALLSGETVLWYNAQFRTRLLNGQDALVNRVQKVLPGLDLQQCRKQEGQLLTLADGMWSVHSSTVPGDAESMTLLVMNEETALRKVEAEYKASRPGYLVFLVDGYDDVFGDMLDSERARLLEGINRTLEDMIGRGSGFLRRVASGRYIAVVEERQMEQFANRGYDVLDKIRALDPSVNLSLSIGIGRGAKTLREAQDMAVQALD
;
A
#
# COMPACT_ATOMS: atom_id res chain seq x y z
N SER A 1 42.91 9.27 5.18
CA SER A 1 43.27 7.93 5.71
C SER A 1 43.06 6.87 4.61
N LYS A 2 43.69 5.70 4.73
CA LYS A 2 43.52 4.59 3.77
C LYS A 2 42.05 4.15 3.62
N LEU A 3 41.24 4.29 4.67
CA LEU A 3 39.83 3.96 4.68
C LEU A 3 39.02 4.88 3.75
N GLN A 4 39.29 6.16 3.74
CA GLN A 4 38.61 7.15 2.87
C GLN A 4 38.85 6.85 1.39
N PHE A 5 40.09 6.51 1.01
CA PHE A 5 40.46 6.12 -0.36
C PHE A 5 39.76 4.84 -0.84
N SER A 6 39.54 3.88 0.07
CA SER A 6 38.88 2.63 -0.28
C SER A 6 37.36 2.77 -0.43
N MET A 7 36.74 3.81 0.13
CA MET A 7 35.29 4.05 0.09
C MET A 7 34.86 5.04 -1.00
N GLU A 8 35.79 5.79 -1.60
CA GLU A 8 35.48 6.74 -2.69
C GLU A 8 34.79 6.08 -3.90
N PRO A 9 35.20 4.88 -4.33
CA PRO A 9 34.60 4.23 -5.50
C PRO A 9 33.24 3.53 -5.20
N LEU A 10 32.70 3.63 -4.00
CA LEU A 10 31.37 3.07 -3.72
C LEU A 10 30.32 3.76 -4.57
N SER A 11 29.45 2.96 -5.18
CA SER A 11 28.29 3.46 -5.97
C SER A 11 27.18 4.02 -5.09
N GLN A 12 27.18 3.68 -3.81
CA GLN A 12 26.23 4.20 -2.82
C GLN A 12 26.79 5.45 -2.13
N PRO A 13 25.93 6.42 -1.77
CA PRO A 13 26.29 7.50 -0.86
C PRO A 13 26.83 6.94 0.45
N ALA A 14 28.02 7.41 0.86
CA ALA A 14 28.65 7.02 2.09
C ALA A 14 29.23 8.23 2.83
N ALA A 15 29.15 8.23 4.15
CA ALA A 15 29.72 9.26 5.01
C ALA A 15 30.37 8.64 6.27
N LEU A 16 31.40 9.28 6.78
CA LEU A 16 32.09 8.90 8.00
C LEU A 16 31.84 9.95 9.07
N LEU A 17 31.42 9.49 10.25
CA LEU A 17 31.11 10.37 11.38
C LEU A 17 32.02 10.11 12.57
N SER A 18 32.37 11.19 13.31
CA SER A 18 32.80 11.13 14.71
C SER A 18 31.64 11.64 15.58
N GLY A 19 31.07 10.75 16.41
CA GLY A 19 29.80 11.05 17.07
C GLY A 19 28.71 11.39 16.04
N GLU A 20 28.23 12.62 16.05
CA GLU A 20 27.23 13.14 15.09
C GLU A 20 27.82 14.05 14.02
N THR A 21 29.15 14.29 14.04
CA THR A 21 29.82 15.22 13.13
C THR A 21 30.33 14.51 11.89
N VAL A 22 30.01 15.05 10.72
CA VAL A 22 30.47 14.54 9.40
C VAL A 22 31.95 14.85 9.22
N LEU A 23 32.79 13.83 9.14
CA LEU A 23 34.23 13.95 8.90
C LEU A 23 34.62 13.76 7.45
N TRP A 24 33.86 12.96 6.73
CA TRP A 24 34.11 12.64 5.33
C TRP A 24 32.83 12.11 4.67
N TYR A 25 32.74 12.29 3.37
CA TYR A 25 31.75 11.69 2.50
C TYR A 25 32.31 11.49 1.09
N ASN A 26 31.74 10.51 0.36
CA ASN A 26 32.13 10.25 -1.02
C ASN A 26 31.41 11.16 -2.03
N ALA A 27 31.82 11.09 -3.31
CA ALA A 27 31.23 11.87 -4.38
C ALA A 27 29.72 11.62 -4.55
N GLN A 28 29.26 10.37 -4.34
CA GLN A 28 27.85 10.01 -4.43
C GLN A 28 27.01 10.72 -3.35
N PHE A 29 27.49 10.78 -2.12
CA PHE A 29 26.83 11.48 -1.03
C PHE A 29 26.71 12.99 -1.36
N ARG A 30 27.81 13.60 -1.83
CA ARG A 30 27.83 15.00 -2.22
C ARG A 30 26.85 15.32 -3.33
N THR A 31 26.84 14.51 -4.39
CA THR A 31 26.03 14.78 -5.59
C THR A 31 24.56 14.53 -5.33
N ARG A 32 24.22 13.44 -4.64
CA ARG A 32 22.83 12.96 -4.51
C ARG A 32 22.10 13.54 -3.31
N LEU A 33 22.81 13.92 -2.23
CA LEU A 33 22.18 14.34 -0.97
C LEU A 33 22.47 15.80 -0.62
N LEU A 34 23.61 16.33 -1.03
CA LEU A 34 24.02 17.69 -0.70
C LEU A 34 23.77 18.71 -1.81
N ASN A 35 23.31 18.29 -2.99
CA ASN A 35 23.17 19.17 -4.16
C ASN A 35 24.45 20.02 -4.44
N GLY A 36 25.62 19.40 -4.21
CA GLY A 36 26.92 20.06 -4.38
C GLY A 36 27.37 20.93 -3.21
N GLN A 37 26.57 21.09 -2.15
CA GLN A 37 26.97 21.82 -0.95
C GLN A 37 27.98 21.02 -0.10
N ASP A 38 28.62 21.67 0.84
CA ASP A 38 29.56 21.02 1.76
C ASP A 38 28.87 20.73 3.11
N ALA A 39 29.08 19.52 3.62
CA ALA A 39 28.57 19.09 4.91
C ALA A 39 29.68 18.80 5.93
N LEU A 40 30.95 18.99 5.58
CA LEU A 40 32.07 18.73 6.49
C LEU A 40 31.94 19.55 7.77
N VAL A 41 32.27 18.90 8.90
CA VAL A 41 32.25 19.49 10.25
C VAL A 41 30.82 19.92 10.71
N ASN A 42 29.79 19.64 9.93
CA ASN A 42 28.41 19.84 10.35
C ASN A 42 27.85 18.60 11.08
N ARG A 43 26.81 18.82 11.89
CA ARG A 43 26.03 17.72 12.43
C ARG A 43 25.26 17.02 11.32
N VAL A 44 25.29 15.70 11.33
CA VAL A 44 24.64 14.86 10.30
C VAL A 44 23.12 15.10 10.20
N GLN A 45 22.45 15.48 11.28
CA GLN A 45 21.01 15.79 11.28
C GLN A 45 20.65 17.04 10.45
N LYS A 46 21.61 17.94 10.17
CA LYS A 46 21.38 19.06 9.25
C LYS A 46 21.24 18.58 7.80
N VAL A 47 21.94 17.50 7.47
CA VAL A 47 21.95 16.90 6.13
C VAL A 47 20.87 15.83 5.98
N LEU A 48 20.72 15.03 7.02
CA LEU A 48 19.77 13.94 7.09
C LEU A 48 18.79 14.17 8.26
N PRO A 49 17.77 15.02 8.08
CA PRO A 49 16.76 15.28 9.10
C PRO A 49 16.07 13.98 9.54
N GLY A 50 15.94 13.79 10.85
CA GLY A 50 15.30 12.60 11.41
C GLY A 50 16.18 11.36 11.48
N LEU A 51 17.48 11.46 11.18
CA LEU A 51 18.42 10.34 11.31
C LEU A 51 18.57 9.92 12.78
N ASP A 52 18.35 8.63 13.04
CA ASP A 52 18.61 7.94 14.31
C ASP A 52 19.69 6.87 14.11
N LEU A 53 20.90 7.14 14.59
CA LEU A 53 22.05 6.24 14.47
C LEU A 53 21.82 4.88 15.15
N GLN A 54 20.95 4.80 16.15
CA GLN A 54 20.64 3.54 16.82
C GLN A 54 19.75 2.65 15.92
N GLN A 55 18.82 3.26 15.20
CA GLN A 55 18.01 2.53 14.22
C GLN A 55 18.84 2.07 13.03
N CYS A 56 19.75 2.92 12.54
CA CYS A 56 20.64 2.59 11.43
C CYS A 56 21.55 1.37 11.70
N ARG A 57 21.80 1.03 12.95
CA ARG A 57 22.60 -0.16 13.36
C ARG A 57 21.85 -1.48 13.27
N LYS A 58 20.50 -1.45 13.20
CA LYS A 58 19.70 -2.65 13.07
C LYS A 58 19.85 -3.23 11.66
N GLN A 59 19.56 -4.51 11.51
CA GLN A 59 19.67 -5.22 10.24
C GLN A 59 18.84 -4.57 9.13
N GLU A 60 17.67 -4.03 9.45
CA GLU A 60 16.78 -3.36 8.49
C GLU A 60 17.19 -1.91 8.18
N GLY A 61 18.12 -1.33 8.99
CA GLY A 61 18.49 0.06 8.88
C GLY A 61 17.36 1.02 9.27
N GLN A 62 17.49 2.27 8.88
CA GLN A 62 16.45 3.30 9.02
C GLN A 62 16.01 3.78 7.64
N LEU A 63 14.70 3.80 7.41
CA LEU A 63 14.13 4.42 6.22
C LEU A 63 13.95 5.93 6.46
N LEU A 64 14.55 6.75 5.59
CA LEU A 64 14.39 8.20 5.56
C LEU A 64 13.71 8.64 4.28
N THR A 65 12.76 9.56 4.39
CA THR A 65 12.19 10.27 3.25
C THR A 65 12.88 11.63 3.14
N LEU A 66 13.68 11.81 2.10
CA LEU A 66 14.34 13.05 1.76
C LEU A 66 13.65 13.70 0.56
N ALA A 67 14.01 14.95 0.23
CA ALA A 67 13.32 15.75 -0.80
C ALA A 67 13.21 15.03 -2.17
N ASP A 68 14.17 14.22 -2.51
CA ASP A 68 14.33 13.53 -3.80
C ASP A 68 14.06 12.03 -3.76
N GLY A 69 13.66 11.46 -2.61
CA GLY A 69 13.32 10.04 -2.56
C GLY A 69 13.34 9.40 -1.20
N MET A 70 13.17 8.09 -1.21
CA MET A 70 13.21 7.22 -0.04
C MET A 70 14.56 6.50 0.01
N TRP A 71 15.20 6.56 1.18
CA TRP A 71 16.55 6.06 1.40
C TRP A 71 16.60 5.12 2.60
N SER A 72 17.16 3.93 2.45
CA SER A 72 17.56 3.11 3.59
C SER A 72 18.97 3.49 4.03
N VAL A 73 19.13 3.76 5.32
CA VAL A 73 20.39 4.17 5.93
C VAL A 73 20.85 3.09 6.88
N HIS A 74 22.06 2.60 6.65
CA HIS A 74 22.72 1.65 7.53
C HIS A 74 23.96 2.25 8.13
N SER A 75 24.25 1.89 9.38
CA SER A 75 25.48 2.33 10.04
C SER A 75 26.27 1.17 10.61
N SER A 76 27.58 1.29 10.54
CA SER A 76 28.53 0.36 11.16
C SER A 76 29.64 1.12 11.85
N THR A 77 30.17 0.53 12.92
CA THR A 77 31.34 1.07 13.62
C THR A 77 32.60 0.64 12.90
N VAL A 78 33.47 1.59 12.62
CA VAL A 78 34.79 1.32 12.00
C VAL A 78 35.90 1.85 12.91
N PRO A 79 37.05 1.21 12.95
CA PRO A 79 38.19 1.70 13.72
C PRO A 79 38.69 3.06 13.23
N GLY A 80 38.91 3.99 14.14
CA GLY A 80 39.57 5.26 13.84
C GLY A 80 40.97 5.34 14.51
N ASP A 81 41.73 6.36 14.18
CA ASP A 81 43.09 6.52 14.70
C ASP A 81 43.12 6.81 16.22
N ALA A 82 42.09 7.48 16.76
CA ALA A 82 41.98 7.81 18.19
C ALA A 82 40.68 7.29 18.81
N GLU A 83 39.58 7.27 18.05
CA GLU A 83 38.25 6.84 18.49
C GLU A 83 37.57 6.05 17.40
N SER A 84 36.58 5.23 17.79
CA SER A 84 35.73 4.54 16.82
C SER A 84 34.85 5.53 16.07
N MET A 85 34.79 5.37 14.74
CA MET A 85 33.96 6.18 13.85
C MET A 85 32.72 5.41 13.42
N THR A 86 31.70 6.13 12.98
CA THR A 86 30.48 5.55 12.40
C THR A 86 30.50 5.75 10.89
N LEU A 87 30.49 4.66 10.13
CA LEU A 87 30.28 4.66 8.70
C LEU A 87 28.76 4.60 8.42
N LEU A 88 28.25 5.56 7.63
CA LEU A 88 26.92 5.52 7.07
C LEU A 88 27.01 5.08 5.61
N VAL A 89 26.11 4.17 5.22
CA VAL A 89 25.91 3.79 3.80
C VAL A 89 24.42 3.91 3.50
N MET A 90 24.07 4.50 2.37
CA MET A 90 22.68 4.77 2.00
C MET A 90 22.34 4.11 0.68
N ASN A 91 21.14 3.51 0.61
CA ASN A 91 20.60 2.96 -0.63
C ASN A 91 19.32 3.67 -0.98
N GLU A 92 19.18 4.07 -2.24
CA GLU A 92 17.93 4.62 -2.73
C GLU A 92 16.93 3.50 -2.99
N GLU A 93 15.78 3.59 -2.34
CA GLU A 93 14.70 2.61 -2.45
C GLU A 93 13.45 3.16 -3.16
N THR A 94 13.50 4.38 -3.64
CA THR A 94 12.32 5.06 -4.23
C THR A 94 11.62 4.23 -5.30
N ALA A 95 12.36 3.69 -6.26
CA ALA A 95 11.81 2.89 -7.35
C ALA A 95 11.26 1.55 -6.82
N LEU A 96 12.01 0.86 -5.95
CA LEU A 96 11.61 -0.39 -5.35
C LEU A 96 10.31 -0.23 -4.53
N ARG A 97 10.25 0.79 -3.68
CA ARG A 97 9.08 1.09 -2.84
C ARG A 97 7.85 1.44 -3.67
N LYS A 98 8.03 2.18 -4.77
CA LYS A 98 6.93 2.47 -5.70
C LYS A 98 6.38 1.20 -6.35
N VAL A 99 7.27 0.32 -6.82
CA VAL A 99 6.88 -0.96 -7.42
C VAL A 99 6.18 -1.85 -6.39
N GLU A 100 6.71 -1.94 -5.17
CA GLU A 100 6.10 -2.71 -4.08
C GLU A 100 4.70 -2.17 -3.71
N ALA A 101 4.56 -0.85 -3.61
CA ALA A 101 3.28 -0.21 -3.33
C ALA A 101 2.26 -0.46 -4.46
N GLU A 102 2.68 -0.31 -5.72
CA GLU A 102 1.84 -0.61 -6.86
C GLU A 102 1.44 -2.09 -6.92
N TYR A 103 2.38 -2.99 -6.68
CA TYR A 103 2.09 -4.42 -6.59
C TYR A 103 1.04 -4.74 -5.51
N LYS A 104 1.16 -4.16 -4.32
CA LYS A 104 0.18 -4.33 -3.24
C LYS A 104 -1.18 -3.74 -3.61
N ALA A 105 -1.19 -2.55 -4.21
CA ALA A 105 -2.41 -1.84 -4.58
C ALA A 105 -3.16 -2.50 -5.75
N SER A 106 -2.45 -3.16 -6.66
CA SER A 106 -3.01 -3.86 -7.81
C SER A 106 -3.40 -5.31 -7.56
N ARG A 107 -3.13 -5.85 -6.36
CA ARG A 107 -3.52 -7.24 -6.04
C ARG A 107 -5.03 -7.40 -6.13
N PRO A 108 -5.51 -8.52 -6.74
CA PRO A 108 -6.94 -8.75 -6.84
C PRO A 108 -7.53 -9.13 -5.47
N GLY A 109 -8.64 -8.47 -5.14
CA GLY A 109 -9.55 -8.88 -4.08
C GLY A 109 -10.83 -9.47 -4.65
N TYR A 110 -11.57 -10.23 -3.85
CA TYR A 110 -12.78 -10.91 -4.24
C TYR A 110 -13.96 -10.45 -3.39
N LEU A 111 -15.08 -10.14 -4.04
CA LEU A 111 -16.33 -9.75 -3.40
C LEU A 111 -17.43 -10.75 -3.77
N VAL A 112 -18.22 -11.14 -2.78
CA VAL A 112 -19.48 -11.87 -3.00
C VAL A 112 -20.60 -10.98 -2.46
N PHE A 113 -21.58 -10.71 -3.29
CA PHE A 113 -22.80 -10.02 -2.88
C PHE A 113 -23.94 -11.02 -2.87
N LEU A 114 -24.70 -11.01 -1.79
CA LEU A 114 -25.87 -11.85 -1.62
C LEU A 114 -27.07 -10.96 -1.28
N VAL A 115 -28.13 -11.06 -2.09
CA VAL A 115 -29.42 -10.44 -1.79
C VAL A 115 -30.10 -11.31 -0.72
N ASP A 116 -30.28 -10.75 0.46
CA ASP A 116 -30.82 -11.47 1.61
C ASP A 116 -32.31 -11.75 1.39
N GLY A 117 -32.74 -12.97 1.75
CA GLY A 117 -34.14 -13.37 1.59
C GLY A 117 -34.66 -13.28 0.16
N TYR A 118 -33.83 -13.59 -0.84
CA TYR A 118 -34.18 -13.41 -2.27
C TYR A 118 -35.53 -14.01 -2.63
N ASP A 119 -35.83 -15.23 -2.21
CA ASP A 119 -37.06 -15.92 -2.55
C ASP A 119 -38.26 -15.26 -1.84
N ASP A 120 -38.11 -14.78 -0.63
CA ASP A 120 -39.16 -14.08 0.12
C ASP A 120 -39.46 -12.70 -0.49
N VAL A 121 -38.42 -12.00 -0.99
CA VAL A 121 -38.54 -10.69 -1.61
C VAL A 121 -39.16 -10.78 -3.01
N PHE A 122 -38.73 -11.75 -3.80
CA PHE A 122 -39.04 -11.82 -5.23
C PHE A 122 -40.08 -12.90 -5.60
N GLY A 123 -40.42 -13.81 -4.65
CA GLY A 123 -41.28 -14.97 -4.93
C GLY A 123 -42.68 -14.60 -5.46
N ASP A 124 -43.35 -13.68 -4.79
CA ASP A 124 -44.71 -13.25 -5.10
C ASP A 124 -44.79 -11.96 -5.94
N MET A 125 -43.63 -11.44 -6.37
CA MET A 125 -43.54 -10.17 -7.11
C MET A 125 -43.87 -10.37 -8.60
N LEU A 126 -44.56 -9.39 -9.17
CA LEU A 126 -44.82 -9.35 -10.61
C LEU A 126 -43.50 -9.34 -11.42
N ASP A 127 -43.45 -10.03 -12.54
CA ASP A 127 -42.22 -10.14 -13.35
C ASP A 127 -41.63 -8.78 -13.74
N SER A 128 -42.49 -7.79 -14.05
CA SER A 128 -42.05 -6.43 -14.38
C SER A 128 -41.42 -5.68 -13.21
N GLU A 129 -41.95 -5.86 -12.01
CA GLU A 129 -41.40 -5.25 -10.78
C GLU A 129 -40.10 -5.93 -10.40
N ARG A 130 -40.06 -7.25 -10.45
CA ARG A 130 -38.84 -8.06 -10.26
C ARG A 130 -37.73 -7.63 -11.21
N ALA A 131 -38.03 -7.52 -12.51
CA ALA A 131 -37.04 -7.08 -13.50
C ALA A 131 -36.51 -5.69 -13.22
N ARG A 132 -37.36 -4.75 -12.82
CA ARG A 132 -36.96 -3.39 -12.45
C ARG A 132 -36.03 -3.35 -11.26
N LEU A 133 -36.35 -4.10 -10.18
CA LEU A 133 -35.51 -4.15 -9.00
C LEU A 133 -34.16 -4.84 -9.26
N LEU A 134 -34.16 -5.95 -10.00
CA LEU A 134 -32.91 -6.62 -10.38
C LEU A 134 -32.02 -5.75 -11.25
N GLU A 135 -32.59 -4.98 -12.16
CA GLU A 135 -31.85 -3.99 -12.96
C GLU A 135 -31.28 -2.87 -12.07
N GLY A 136 -32.05 -2.40 -11.09
CA GLY A 136 -31.59 -1.43 -10.09
C GLY A 136 -30.41 -1.94 -9.27
N ILE A 137 -30.49 -3.18 -8.78
CA ILE A 137 -29.39 -3.84 -8.06
C ILE A 137 -28.15 -3.94 -8.95
N ASN A 138 -28.32 -4.47 -10.17
CA ASN A 138 -27.21 -4.65 -11.12
C ASN A 138 -26.51 -3.32 -11.40
N ARG A 139 -27.26 -2.26 -11.72
CA ARG A 139 -26.72 -0.91 -11.97
C ARG A 139 -25.99 -0.36 -10.76
N THR A 140 -26.55 -0.51 -9.56
CA THR A 140 -25.93 -0.02 -8.32
C THR A 140 -24.60 -0.72 -8.04
N LEU A 141 -24.53 -2.03 -8.27
CA LEU A 141 -23.28 -2.80 -8.15
C LEU A 141 -22.26 -2.44 -9.25
N GLU A 142 -22.71 -2.27 -10.49
CA GLU A 142 -21.86 -1.81 -11.61
C GLU A 142 -21.27 -0.42 -11.34
N ASP A 143 -22.05 0.50 -10.79
CA ASP A 143 -21.60 1.84 -10.42
C ASP A 143 -20.59 1.80 -9.27
N MET A 144 -20.77 0.88 -8.31
CA MET A 144 -19.80 0.66 -7.22
C MET A 144 -18.47 0.15 -7.78
N ILE A 145 -18.50 -0.88 -8.64
CA ILE A 145 -17.28 -1.49 -9.20
C ILE A 145 -16.58 -0.53 -10.15
N GLY A 146 -17.34 0.29 -10.89
CA GLY A 146 -16.82 1.23 -11.87
C GLY A 146 -16.44 0.56 -13.21
N ARG A 147 -16.65 1.27 -14.29
CA ARG A 147 -16.32 0.77 -15.64
C ARG A 147 -14.81 0.65 -15.83
N GLY A 148 -14.36 -0.56 -16.19
CA GLY A 148 -12.95 -0.85 -16.48
C GLY A 148 -12.05 -1.01 -15.26
N SER A 149 -12.61 -0.93 -14.05
CA SER A 149 -11.82 -1.01 -12.80
C SER A 149 -11.95 -2.36 -12.10
N GLY A 150 -12.82 -3.23 -12.58
CA GLY A 150 -13.07 -4.54 -12.01
C GLY A 150 -14.00 -5.38 -12.85
N PHE A 151 -14.24 -6.58 -12.39
CA PHE A 151 -15.13 -7.56 -12.99
C PHE A 151 -16.33 -7.77 -12.06
N LEU A 152 -17.55 -7.65 -12.58
CA LEU A 152 -18.79 -7.97 -11.89
C LEU A 152 -19.59 -9.00 -12.71
N ARG A 153 -20.12 -10.03 -12.06
CA ARG A 153 -20.96 -11.03 -12.69
C ARG A 153 -22.03 -11.55 -11.75
N ARG A 154 -23.26 -11.66 -12.24
CA ARG A 154 -24.30 -12.44 -11.57
C ARG A 154 -24.07 -13.93 -11.82
N VAL A 155 -23.95 -14.72 -10.75
CA VAL A 155 -23.65 -16.16 -10.82
C VAL A 155 -24.84 -17.04 -10.47
N ALA A 156 -25.81 -16.50 -9.73
CA ALA A 156 -27.06 -17.16 -9.38
C ALA A 156 -28.15 -16.13 -9.08
N SER A 157 -29.37 -16.60 -8.76
CA SER A 157 -30.44 -15.75 -8.25
C SER A 157 -29.98 -15.03 -6.98
N GLY A 158 -30.00 -13.69 -7.00
CA GLY A 158 -29.57 -12.87 -5.87
C GLY A 158 -28.09 -12.94 -5.51
N ARG A 159 -27.26 -13.64 -6.27
CA ARG A 159 -25.83 -13.77 -5.98
C ARG A 159 -24.95 -13.20 -7.09
N TYR A 160 -24.07 -12.28 -6.70
CA TYR A 160 -23.11 -11.65 -7.58
C TYR A 160 -21.69 -11.85 -7.05
N ILE A 161 -20.73 -11.88 -7.95
CA ILE A 161 -19.31 -11.87 -7.63
C ILE A 161 -18.62 -10.70 -8.31
N ALA A 162 -17.63 -10.16 -7.67
CA ALA A 162 -16.74 -9.17 -8.28
C ALA A 162 -15.28 -9.45 -7.93
N VAL A 163 -14.40 -9.08 -8.85
CA VAL A 163 -12.95 -9.04 -8.64
C VAL A 163 -12.51 -7.62 -8.93
N VAL A 164 -11.86 -7.01 -7.96
CA VAL A 164 -11.36 -5.63 -8.02
C VAL A 164 -9.96 -5.55 -7.46
N GLU A 165 -9.23 -4.48 -7.76
CA GLU A 165 -7.93 -4.26 -7.16
C GLU A 165 -8.04 -3.82 -5.68
N GLU A 166 -7.01 -4.10 -4.89
CA GLU A 166 -6.94 -3.75 -3.47
C GLU A 166 -7.18 -2.25 -3.22
N ARG A 167 -6.66 -1.37 -4.11
CA ARG A 167 -6.90 0.09 -4.05
C ARG A 167 -8.38 0.47 -4.09
N GLN A 168 -9.21 -0.32 -4.79
CA GLN A 168 -10.65 -0.10 -4.86
C GLN A 168 -11.35 -0.62 -3.61
N MET A 169 -10.89 -1.78 -3.09
CA MET A 169 -11.36 -2.29 -1.80
C MET A 169 -11.21 -1.27 -0.67
N GLU A 170 -10.06 -0.58 -0.63
CA GLU A 170 -9.83 0.51 0.32
C GLU A 170 -10.79 1.67 0.12
N GLN A 171 -11.07 2.05 -1.13
CA GLN A 171 -12.06 3.10 -1.42
C GLN A 171 -13.47 2.71 -0.97
N PHE A 172 -13.88 1.45 -1.14
CA PHE A 172 -15.17 0.96 -0.68
C PHE A 172 -15.27 0.98 0.85
N ALA A 173 -14.22 0.54 1.54
CA ALA A 173 -14.14 0.59 3.00
C ALA A 173 -14.21 2.03 3.52
N ASN A 174 -13.49 2.97 2.90
CA ASN A 174 -13.50 4.38 3.28
C ASN A 174 -14.86 5.07 3.07
N ARG A 175 -15.68 4.57 2.12
CA ARG A 175 -17.07 5.01 1.92
C ARG A 175 -18.08 4.30 2.82
N GLY A 176 -17.62 3.40 3.72
CA GLY A 176 -18.49 2.64 4.61
C GLY A 176 -19.42 1.67 3.87
N TYR A 177 -19.04 1.22 2.67
CA TYR A 177 -19.88 0.35 1.82
C TYR A 177 -21.28 0.93 1.58
N ASP A 178 -21.36 2.21 1.19
CA ASP A 178 -22.60 2.95 0.91
C ASP A 178 -23.55 2.29 -0.10
N VAL A 179 -23.07 1.31 -0.83
CA VAL A 179 -23.87 0.45 -1.71
C VAL A 179 -25.02 -0.26 -0.98
N LEU A 180 -24.83 -0.63 0.28
CA LEU A 180 -25.87 -1.29 1.09
C LEU A 180 -27.08 -0.36 1.27
N ASP A 181 -26.85 0.90 1.58
CA ASP A 181 -27.91 1.90 1.74
C ASP A 181 -28.58 2.25 0.43
N LYS A 182 -27.79 2.32 -0.66
CA LYS A 182 -28.32 2.54 -2.01
C LYS A 182 -29.25 1.39 -2.47
N ILE A 183 -28.88 0.15 -2.17
CA ILE A 183 -29.73 -1.01 -2.48
C ILE A 183 -31.05 -0.95 -1.68
N ARG A 184 -31.00 -0.67 -0.38
CA ARG A 184 -32.19 -0.50 0.47
C ARG A 184 -33.11 0.60 -0.03
N ALA A 185 -32.53 1.64 -0.60
CA ALA A 185 -33.28 2.82 -1.11
C ALA A 185 -33.91 2.59 -2.50
N LEU A 186 -33.64 1.47 -3.20
CA LEU A 186 -34.21 1.18 -4.51
C LEU A 186 -35.73 1.06 -4.48
N ASP A 187 -36.26 0.43 -3.43
CA ASP A 187 -37.69 0.38 -3.18
C ASP A 187 -37.98 0.31 -1.66
N PRO A 188 -38.36 1.42 -1.03
CA PRO A 188 -38.65 1.45 0.40
C PRO A 188 -39.85 0.59 0.84
N SER A 189 -40.70 0.17 -0.08
CA SER A 189 -41.86 -0.71 0.21
C SER A 189 -41.44 -2.19 0.37
N VAL A 190 -40.22 -2.53 -0.08
CA VAL A 190 -39.67 -3.89 -0.05
C VAL A 190 -38.52 -3.91 0.94
N ASN A 191 -38.50 -4.92 1.81
CA ASN A 191 -37.39 -5.10 2.75
C ASN A 191 -36.16 -5.69 2.03
N LEU A 192 -35.57 -4.91 1.12
CA LEU A 192 -34.41 -5.30 0.33
C LEU A 192 -33.13 -5.07 1.10
N SER A 193 -32.34 -6.10 1.31
CA SER A 193 -31.01 -6.00 1.90
C SER A 193 -29.96 -6.79 1.15
N LEU A 194 -28.70 -6.45 1.36
CA LEU A 194 -27.56 -7.04 0.69
C LEU A 194 -26.49 -7.36 1.74
N SER A 195 -25.97 -8.57 1.68
CA SER A 195 -24.77 -8.97 2.44
C SER A 195 -23.55 -9.01 1.51
N ILE A 196 -22.39 -8.58 2.04
CA ILE A 196 -21.13 -8.56 1.28
C ILE A 196 -20.10 -9.41 2.00
N GLY A 197 -19.64 -10.47 1.34
CA GLY A 197 -18.44 -11.20 1.74
C GLY A 197 -17.21 -10.65 1.05
N ILE A 198 -16.12 -10.44 1.79
CA ILE A 198 -14.92 -9.79 1.31
C ILE A 198 -13.71 -10.68 1.55
N GLY A 199 -12.96 -10.97 0.47
CA GLY A 199 -11.67 -11.62 0.52
C GLY A 199 -10.58 -10.70 -0.02
N ARG A 200 -9.66 -10.28 0.86
CA ARG A 200 -8.55 -9.38 0.51
C ARG A 200 -7.25 -9.79 1.18
N GLY A 201 -6.14 -9.34 0.63
CA GLY A 201 -4.82 -9.65 1.19
C GLY A 201 -4.37 -11.10 1.00
N ALA A 202 -5.15 -11.95 0.33
CA ALA A 202 -4.85 -13.34 0.07
C ALA A 202 -3.67 -13.53 -0.89
N LYS A 203 -3.02 -14.69 -0.85
CA LYS A 203 -1.91 -15.00 -1.77
C LYS A 203 -2.40 -15.35 -3.18
N THR A 204 -3.60 -15.90 -3.28
CA THR A 204 -4.21 -16.32 -4.53
C THR A 204 -5.66 -15.85 -4.61
N LEU A 205 -6.20 -15.73 -5.83
CA LEU A 205 -7.61 -15.39 -6.03
C LEU A 205 -8.56 -16.44 -5.45
N ARG A 206 -8.17 -17.70 -5.45
CA ARG A 206 -8.93 -18.80 -4.85
C ARG A 206 -9.05 -18.61 -3.34
N GLU A 207 -7.95 -18.31 -2.67
CA GLU A 207 -7.97 -18.03 -1.23
C GLU A 207 -8.83 -16.79 -0.92
N ALA A 208 -8.76 -15.73 -1.74
CA ALA A 208 -9.63 -14.58 -1.61
C ALA A 208 -11.12 -14.94 -1.76
N GLN A 209 -11.45 -15.81 -2.73
CA GLN A 209 -12.81 -16.32 -2.90
C GLN A 209 -13.29 -17.09 -1.67
N ASP A 210 -12.47 -18.00 -1.16
CA ASP A 210 -12.81 -18.81 0.02
C ASP A 210 -13.05 -17.91 1.24
N MET A 211 -12.21 -16.90 1.46
CA MET A 211 -12.38 -15.89 2.51
C MET A 211 -13.71 -15.12 2.35
N ALA A 212 -14.03 -14.69 1.12
CA ALA A 212 -15.26 -13.94 0.86
C ALA A 212 -16.53 -14.78 1.07
N VAL A 213 -16.48 -16.05 0.75
CA VAL A 213 -17.60 -16.98 0.97
C VAL A 213 -17.79 -17.25 2.46
N GLN A 214 -16.70 -17.55 3.18
CA GLN A 214 -16.74 -17.80 4.64
C GLN A 214 -17.24 -16.59 5.44
N ALA A 215 -17.06 -15.38 4.93
CA ALA A 215 -17.55 -14.18 5.60
C ALA A 215 -19.07 -13.99 5.51
N LEU A 216 -19.77 -14.80 4.68
CA LEU A 216 -21.23 -14.79 4.52
C LEU A 216 -21.93 -15.93 5.28
N ASP A 217 -21.18 -16.91 5.75
CA ASP A 217 -21.67 -18.04 6.55
C ASP A 217 -21.71 -17.66 8.05
#